data_ea7c7f679a863bd05cab192579a283c6
#
_entry.id   ea7c7f679a863bd05cab192579a283c6
#
_cell.length_a   1.000
_cell.length_b   1.000
_cell.length_c   1.000
_cell.angle_alpha   90.00
_cell.angle_beta   90.00
_cell.angle_gamma   90.00
#
_symmetry.space_group_name_H-M   'P 1'
#
loop_
_entity.id
_entity.type
_entity.pdbx_description
1 polymer ?
#
loop_
_entity_poly.entity_id
_entity_poly.type
_entity_poly.pdbx_seq_one_letter_code
_entity_poly.pdbx_strand_id
1 'polypeptide(L)'
;MTAEQASALLTVMTGFIEQEAGATRKVVAAITDLDYKPDPKSRTAGELAKHLVTADVWFADSIADGAFVWTGDSGTPPELTDPAAIATWHEKHLGDRLAKLRSMTSEQQLREVEFFGMKAPAVTWLGMMNNHAVHHRGQLAAYLRPMGSKVPAIYGMSADESLV
;
A
#
# COMPACT_ATOMS: atom_id res chain seq x y z
N MET A 1 14.92 -20.69 3.03
CA MET A 1 13.45 -20.79 3.38
C MET A 1 12.90 -22.05 2.77
N THR A 2 12.14 -22.86 3.52
CA THR A 2 11.42 -24.03 2.98
C THR A 2 10.09 -23.60 2.36
N ALA A 3 9.46 -24.51 1.57
CA ALA A 3 8.14 -24.24 0.98
C ALA A 3 7.06 -24.00 2.05
N GLU A 4 7.13 -24.74 3.16
CA GLU A 4 6.22 -24.56 4.29
C GLU A 4 6.38 -23.19 4.96
N GLN A 5 7.63 -22.76 5.18
CA GLN A 5 7.94 -21.43 5.71
C GLN A 5 7.47 -20.30 4.79
N ALA A 6 7.65 -20.48 3.47
CA ALA A 6 7.20 -19.51 2.48
C ALA A 6 5.68 -19.38 2.47
N SER A 7 4.96 -20.50 2.51
CA SER A 7 3.50 -20.52 2.56
C SER A 7 2.95 -19.90 3.85
N ALA A 8 3.57 -20.18 4.99
CA ALA A 8 3.21 -19.55 6.26
C ALA A 8 3.43 -18.03 6.22
N LEU A 9 4.58 -17.58 5.70
CA LEU A 9 4.88 -16.17 5.54
C LEU A 9 3.89 -15.47 4.59
N LEU A 10 3.57 -16.08 3.45
CA LEU A 10 2.58 -15.56 2.51
C LEU A 10 1.22 -15.36 3.19
N THR A 11 0.75 -16.36 3.93
CA THR A 11 -0.53 -16.32 4.63
C THR A 11 -0.58 -15.17 5.64
N VAL A 12 0.43 -15.09 6.50
CA VAL A 12 0.52 -14.06 7.54
C VAL A 12 0.63 -12.66 6.92
N MET A 13 1.55 -12.48 5.96
CA MET A 13 1.79 -11.17 5.36
C MET A 13 0.62 -10.67 4.54
N THR A 14 -0.06 -11.52 3.76
CA THR A 14 -1.26 -11.09 3.02
C THR A 14 -2.40 -10.70 3.95
N GLY A 15 -2.52 -11.32 5.12
CA GLY A 15 -3.47 -10.92 6.15
C GLY A 15 -3.15 -9.54 6.75
N PHE A 16 -1.87 -9.29 7.08
CA PHE A 16 -1.43 -7.97 7.54
C PHE A 16 -1.64 -6.88 6.50
N ILE A 17 -1.23 -7.13 5.24
CA ILE A 17 -1.41 -6.16 4.15
C ILE A 17 -2.90 -5.81 3.96
N GLU A 18 -3.79 -6.79 4.05
CA GLU A 18 -5.24 -6.55 3.95
C GLU A 18 -5.76 -5.66 5.09
N GLN A 19 -5.31 -5.92 6.32
CA GLN A 19 -5.64 -5.09 7.48
C GLN A 19 -5.10 -3.67 7.32
N GLU A 20 -3.82 -3.52 6.93
CA GLU A 20 -3.17 -2.23 6.71
C GLU A 20 -3.83 -1.44 5.57
N ALA A 21 -4.27 -2.11 4.52
CA ALA A 21 -5.03 -1.50 3.43
C ALA A 21 -6.36 -0.88 3.92
N GLY A 22 -7.02 -1.52 4.89
CA GLY A 22 -8.19 -0.93 5.55
C GLY A 22 -7.87 0.38 6.25
N ALA A 23 -6.76 0.43 7.00
CA ALA A 23 -6.28 1.65 7.65
C ALA A 23 -5.86 2.72 6.62
N THR A 24 -5.23 2.32 5.53
CA THR A 24 -4.85 3.22 4.42
C THR A 24 -6.09 3.89 3.82
N ARG A 25 -7.15 3.12 3.53
CA ARG A 25 -8.39 3.69 2.97
C ARG A 25 -9.07 4.69 3.92
N LYS A 26 -9.04 4.45 5.24
CA LYS A 26 -9.53 5.42 6.23
C LYS A 26 -8.78 6.75 6.16
N VAL A 27 -7.45 6.70 6.08
CA VAL A 27 -6.62 7.92 5.98
C VAL A 27 -6.84 8.63 4.66
N VAL A 28 -6.93 7.91 3.55
CA VAL A 28 -7.23 8.47 2.22
C VAL A 28 -8.60 9.13 2.21
N ALA A 29 -9.62 8.47 2.74
CA ALA A 29 -10.99 9.01 2.80
C ALA A 29 -11.12 10.27 3.69
N ALA A 30 -10.18 10.48 4.61
CA ALA A 30 -10.15 11.65 5.48
C ALA A 30 -9.51 12.90 4.84
N ILE A 31 -8.96 12.79 3.61
CA ILE A 31 -8.38 13.93 2.89
C ILE A 31 -9.50 14.90 2.50
N THR A 32 -9.37 16.17 2.85
CA THR A 32 -10.32 17.23 2.50
C THR A 32 -9.81 18.16 1.41
N ASP A 33 -8.49 18.16 1.17
CA ASP A 33 -7.84 18.97 0.16
C ASP A 33 -6.70 18.16 -0.50
N LEU A 34 -6.91 17.74 -1.75
CA LEU A 34 -5.93 16.96 -2.53
C LEU A 34 -4.70 17.80 -2.93
N ASP A 35 -4.83 19.12 -2.98
CA ASP A 35 -3.75 20.03 -3.36
C ASP A 35 -2.93 20.50 -2.15
N TYR A 36 -3.37 20.15 -0.94
CA TYR A 36 -2.63 20.47 0.28
C TYR A 36 -1.20 19.97 0.22
N LYS A 37 -0.24 20.83 0.54
CA LYS A 37 1.19 20.58 0.49
C LYS A 37 1.87 21.19 1.72
N PRO A 38 2.45 20.39 2.62
CA PRO A 38 3.03 20.88 3.86
C PRO A 38 4.35 21.66 3.64
N ASP A 39 5.06 21.37 2.55
CA ASP A 39 6.34 21.98 2.19
C ASP A 39 6.49 22.00 0.66
N PRO A 40 7.14 23.01 0.07
CA PRO A 40 7.34 23.10 -1.39
C PRO A 40 8.01 21.87 -2.04
N LYS A 41 8.82 21.13 -1.28
CA LYS A 41 9.51 19.92 -1.76
C LYS A 41 8.69 18.64 -1.55
N SER A 42 7.62 18.70 -0.76
CA SER A 42 6.75 17.54 -0.51
C SER A 42 5.84 17.25 -1.70
N ARG A 43 5.31 16.04 -1.77
CA ARG A 43 4.15 15.74 -2.61
C ARG A 43 2.92 16.40 -2.03
N THR A 44 1.92 16.70 -2.87
CA THR A 44 0.59 17.05 -2.40
C THR A 44 -0.08 15.84 -1.74
N ALA A 45 -1.13 16.07 -0.96
CA ALA A 45 -1.91 14.96 -0.37
C ALA A 45 -2.48 14.03 -1.44
N GLY A 46 -2.95 14.58 -2.56
CA GLY A 46 -3.43 13.81 -3.70
C GLY A 46 -2.34 12.99 -4.39
N GLU A 47 -1.19 13.61 -4.66
CA GLU A 47 -0.04 12.90 -5.24
C GLU A 47 0.45 11.76 -4.33
N LEU A 48 0.49 12.00 -3.01
CA LEU A 48 0.91 11.00 -2.04
C LEU A 48 -0.09 9.86 -1.91
N ALA A 49 -1.39 10.16 -1.86
CA ALA A 49 -2.45 9.16 -1.80
C ALA A 49 -2.46 8.27 -3.05
N LYS A 50 -2.37 8.86 -4.23
CA LYS A 50 -2.30 8.14 -5.51
C LYS A 50 -1.05 7.27 -5.58
N HIS A 51 0.12 7.81 -5.22
CA HIS A 51 1.35 7.03 -5.15
C HIS A 51 1.23 5.81 -4.23
N LEU A 52 0.68 6.01 -3.04
CA LEU A 52 0.51 4.94 -2.05
C LEU A 52 -0.33 3.79 -2.62
N VAL A 53 -1.52 4.08 -3.15
CA VAL A 53 -2.44 3.03 -3.61
C VAL A 53 -1.97 2.34 -4.90
N THR A 54 -1.33 3.07 -5.82
CA THR A 54 -0.79 2.49 -7.04
C THR A 54 0.48 1.68 -6.79
N ALA A 55 1.31 2.09 -5.82
CA ALA A 55 2.48 1.34 -5.41
C ALA A 55 2.10 -0.01 -4.77
N ASP A 56 1.04 -0.07 -3.95
CA ASP A 56 0.55 -1.33 -3.38
C ASP A 56 0.19 -2.34 -4.47
N VAL A 57 -0.51 -1.89 -5.51
CA VAL A 57 -0.87 -2.73 -6.66
C VAL A 57 0.37 -3.16 -7.45
N TRP A 58 1.29 -2.22 -7.70
CA TRP A 58 2.53 -2.50 -8.42
C TRP A 58 3.43 -3.49 -7.68
N PHE A 59 3.61 -3.34 -6.35
CA PHE A 59 4.34 -4.29 -5.53
C PHE A 59 3.73 -5.69 -5.61
N ALA A 60 2.40 -5.78 -5.44
CA ALA A 60 1.71 -7.07 -5.48
C ALA A 60 1.85 -7.78 -6.83
N ASP A 61 1.70 -7.04 -7.95
CA ASP A 61 1.92 -7.57 -9.29
C ASP A 61 3.38 -8.00 -9.49
N SER A 62 4.36 -7.16 -9.11
CA SER A 62 5.79 -7.46 -9.25
C SER A 62 6.20 -8.73 -8.48
N ILE A 63 5.68 -8.91 -7.26
CA ILE A 63 5.93 -10.10 -6.44
C ILE A 63 5.32 -11.33 -7.08
N ALA A 64 4.08 -11.27 -7.54
CA ALA A 64 3.38 -12.39 -8.16
C ALA A 64 4.02 -12.78 -9.51
N ASP A 65 4.44 -11.81 -10.31
CA ASP A 65 5.05 -12.02 -11.62
C ASP A 65 6.55 -12.38 -11.51
N GLY A 66 7.17 -12.10 -10.36
CA GLY A 66 8.56 -12.46 -10.06
C GLY A 66 9.58 -11.51 -10.67
N ALA A 67 9.19 -10.24 -10.93
CA ALA A 67 10.09 -9.21 -11.44
C ALA A 67 9.59 -7.81 -11.05
N PHE A 68 10.48 -6.97 -10.54
CA PHE A 68 10.24 -5.54 -10.34
C PHE A 68 10.64 -4.78 -11.61
N VAL A 69 9.66 -4.51 -12.46
CA VAL A 69 9.88 -3.74 -13.68
C VAL A 69 9.41 -2.30 -13.44
N TRP A 70 10.38 -1.37 -13.47
CA TRP A 70 10.06 0.04 -13.43
C TRP A 70 9.83 0.55 -14.85
N THR A 71 8.59 0.83 -15.20
CA THR A 71 8.21 1.32 -16.54
C THR A 71 8.24 2.85 -16.66
N GLY A 72 8.84 3.53 -15.69
CA GLY A 72 8.75 4.97 -15.58
C GLY A 72 7.40 5.41 -14.99
N ASP A 73 6.93 6.58 -15.38
CA ASP A 73 5.57 7.02 -15.02
C ASP A 73 4.55 6.22 -15.84
N SER A 74 4.03 5.16 -15.26
CA SER A 74 2.95 4.37 -15.86
C SER A 74 1.61 5.13 -15.92
N GLY A 75 1.65 6.42 -15.56
CA GLY A 75 0.49 7.28 -15.47
C GLY A 75 -0.36 6.98 -14.22
N THR A 76 -0.85 8.02 -13.60
CA THR A 76 -1.88 7.88 -12.57
C THR A 76 -3.18 7.46 -13.24
N PRO A 77 -3.85 6.38 -12.79
CA PRO A 77 -5.16 6.02 -13.32
C PRO A 77 -6.12 7.22 -13.33
N PRO A 78 -6.77 7.53 -14.47
CA PRO A 78 -7.58 8.74 -14.60
C PRO A 78 -8.80 8.76 -13.69
N GLU A 79 -9.24 7.61 -13.21
CA GLU A 79 -10.35 7.47 -12.27
C GLU A 79 -10.04 7.91 -10.82
N LEU A 80 -8.77 8.17 -10.50
CA LEU A 80 -8.36 8.62 -9.15
C LEU A 80 -8.57 10.14 -9.00
N THR A 81 -9.83 10.58 -9.05
CA THR A 81 -10.21 12.00 -9.10
C THR A 81 -10.40 12.66 -7.75
N ASP A 82 -10.82 11.88 -6.76
CA ASP A 82 -11.15 12.35 -5.41
C ASP A 82 -10.83 11.27 -4.36
N PRO A 83 -10.83 11.60 -3.05
CA PRO A 83 -10.46 10.65 -2.00
C PRO A 83 -11.31 9.38 -1.96
N ALA A 84 -12.61 9.46 -2.26
CA ALA A 84 -13.50 8.30 -2.27
C ALA A 84 -13.19 7.39 -3.47
N ALA A 85 -12.96 7.96 -4.64
CA ALA A 85 -12.55 7.24 -5.83
C ALA A 85 -11.20 6.53 -5.61
N ILE A 86 -10.22 7.20 -4.98
CA ILE A 86 -8.91 6.61 -4.65
C ILE A 86 -9.08 5.41 -3.70
N ALA A 87 -9.87 5.56 -2.63
CA ALA A 87 -10.11 4.48 -1.67
C ALA A 87 -10.84 3.29 -2.31
N THR A 88 -11.85 3.52 -3.13
CA THR A 88 -12.60 2.49 -3.85
C THR A 88 -11.73 1.75 -4.87
N TRP A 89 -10.92 2.49 -5.62
CA TRP A 89 -9.96 1.91 -6.56
C TRP A 89 -8.97 1.00 -5.84
N HIS A 90 -8.39 1.47 -4.73
CA HIS A 90 -7.46 0.67 -3.92
C HIS A 90 -8.11 -0.62 -3.42
N GLU A 91 -9.32 -0.55 -2.88
CA GLU A 91 -10.03 -1.71 -2.38
C GLU A 91 -10.19 -2.80 -3.46
N LYS A 92 -10.69 -2.40 -4.62
CA LYS A 92 -10.90 -3.31 -5.74
C LYS A 92 -9.59 -3.90 -6.25
N HIS A 93 -8.65 -3.04 -6.62
CA HIS A 93 -7.44 -3.47 -7.31
C HIS A 93 -6.46 -4.23 -6.40
N LEU A 94 -6.32 -3.81 -5.14
CA LEU A 94 -5.50 -4.57 -4.19
C LEU A 94 -6.17 -5.87 -3.79
N GLY A 95 -7.50 -5.92 -3.64
CA GLY A 95 -8.24 -7.14 -3.37
C GLY A 95 -7.98 -8.24 -4.42
N ASP A 96 -8.05 -7.87 -5.69
CA ASP A 96 -7.73 -8.78 -6.80
C ASP A 96 -6.28 -9.29 -6.72
N ARG A 97 -5.32 -8.41 -6.38
CA ARG A 97 -3.89 -8.77 -6.27
C ARG A 97 -3.59 -9.64 -5.05
N LEU A 98 -4.26 -9.40 -3.94
CA LEU A 98 -4.13 -10.27 -2.76
C LEU A 98 -4.65 -11.68 -3.06
N ALA A 99 -5.73 -11.81 -3.83
CA ALA A 99 -6.20 -13.11 -4.30
C ALA A 99 -5.16 -13.81 -5.20
N LYS A 100 -4.55 -13.07 -6.15
CA LYS A 100 -3.46 -13.56 -7.00
C LYS A 100 -2.25 -14.01 -6.17
N LEU A 101 -1.80 -13.22 -5.20
CA LEU A 101 -0.69 -13.57 -4.31
C LEU A 101 -0.99 -14.85 -3.52
N ARG A 102 -2.18 -14.98 -2.94
CA ARG A 102 -2.60 -16.17 -2.19
C ARG A 102 -2.66 -17.44 -3.05
N SER A 103 -2.78 -17.30 -4.36
CA SER A 103 -2.78 -18.44 -5.31
C SER A 103 -1.39 -18.85 -5.79
N MET A 104 -0.31 -18.17 -5.37
CA MET A 104 1.05 -18.50 -5.78
C MET A 104 1.46 -19.90 -5.35
N THR A 105 2.03 -20.65 -6.29
CA THR A 105 2.65 -21.95 -5.99
C THR A 105 3.90 -21.79 -5.13
N SER A 106 4.34 -22.87 -4.46
CA SER A 106 5.59 -22.85 -3.68
C SER A 106 6.81 -22.45 -4.52
N GLU A 107 6.84 -22.84 -5.78
CA GLU A 107 7.91 -22.45 -6.72
C GLU A 107 7.89 -20.93 -6.96
N GLN A 108 6.73 -20.35 -7.18
CA GLN A 108 6.56 -18.90 -7.35
C GLN A 108 6.93 -18.13 -6.08
N GLN A 109 6.52 -18.62 -4.90
CA GLN A 109 6.84 -18.01 -3.60
C GLN A 109 8.35 -17.97 -3.32
N LEU A 110 9.07 -19.05 -3.72
CA LEU A 110 10.50 -19.22 -3.48
C LEU A 110 11.39 -18.70 -4.62
N ARG A 111 10.81 -18.28 -5.74
CA ARG A 111 11.55 -17.72 -6.87
C ARG A 111 12.40 -16.55 -6.40
N GLU A 112 13.69 -16.55 -6.75
CA GLU A 112 14.57 -15.43 -6.47
C GLU A 112 14.16 -14.22 -7.31
N VAL A 113 13.91 -13.09 -6.64
CA VAL A 113 13.54 -11.81 -7.26
C VAL A 113 14.52 -10.75 -6.79
N GLU A 114 15.02 -9.95 -7.73
CA GLU A 114 15.93 -8.84 -7.46
C GLU A 114 15.18 -7.52 -7.41
N PHE A 115 15.46 -6.73 -6.36
CA PHE A 115 14.96 -5.36 -6.21
C PHE A 115 16.01 -4.50 -5.51
N PHE A 116 16.36 -3.34 -6.08
CA PHE A 116 17.43 -2.45 -5.60
C PHE A 116 18.77 -3.14 -5.32
N GLY A 117 19.17 -4.10 -6.18
CA GLY A 117 20.41 -4.85 -6.03
C GLY A 117 20.37 -5.93 -4.94
N MET A 118 19.26 -6.10 -4.25
CA MET A 118 19.05 -7.17 -3.27
C MET A 118 18.28 -8.32 -3.93
N LYS A 119 18.69 -9.56 -3.63
CA LYS A 119 18.02 -10.77 -4.11
C LYS A 119 17.39 -11.52 -2.95
N ALA A 120 16.14 -11.89 -3.08
CA ALA A 120 15.41 -12.65 -2.08
C ALA A 120 14.27 -13.46 -2.70
N PRO A 121 13.75 -14.49 -2.01
CA PRO A 121 12.51 -15.15 -2.41
C PRO A 121 11.36 -14.15 -2.58
N ALA A 122 10.53 -14.33 -3.61
CA ALA A 122 9.42 -13.42 -3.95
C ALA A 122 8.56 -13.07 -2.73
N VAL A 123 8.20 -14.06 -1.92
CA VAL A 123 7.36 -13.88 -0.72
C VAL A 123 7.99 -12.93 0.32
N THR A 124 9.30 -12.79 0.36
CA THR A 124 10.01 -11.90 1.30
C THR A 124 9.71 -10.43 1.02
N TRP A 125 9.44 -10.07 -0.23
CA TRP A 125 9.16 -8.69 -0.64
C TRP A 125 7.80 -8.16 -0.17
N LEU A 126 6.91 -9.04 0.33
CA LEU A 126 5.68 -8.62 1.00
C LEU A 126 5.96 -7.75 2.22
N GLY A 127 7.08 -7.98 2.92
CA GLY A 127 7.53 -7.12 4.02
C GLY A 127 7.88 -5.71 3.55
N MET A 128 8.54 -5.58 2.39
CA MET A 128 8.87 -4.28 1.79
C MET A 128 7.60 -3.54 1.34
N MET A 129 6.69 -4.23 0.67
CA MET A 129 5.38 -3.70 0.29
C MET A 129 4.63 -3.13 1.50
N ASN A 130 4.51 -3.92 2.57
CA ASN A 130 3.84 -3.49 3.79
C ASN A 130 4.50 -2.26 4.43
N ASN A 131 5.82 -2.25 4.55
CA ASN A 131 6.56 -1.14 5.13
C ASN A 131 6.42 0.14 4.30
N HIS A 132 6.41 0.04 2.97
CA HIS A 132 6.18 1.15 2.07
C HIS A 132 4.79 1.77 2.29
N ALA A 133 3.75 0.93 2.36
CA ALA A 133 2.38 1.37 2.63
C ALA A 133 2.26 2.08 3.99
N VAL A 134 2.78 1.47 5.06
CA VAL A 134 2.76 2.05 6.41
C VAL A 134 3.51 3.39 6.47
N HIS A 135 4.69 3.49 5.81
CA HIS A 135 5.48 4.72 5.75
C HIS A 135 4.70 5.87 5.09
N HIS A 136 4.18 5.66 3.90
CA HIS A 136 3.46 6.72 3.16
C HIS A 136 2.10 7.06 3.77
N ARG A 137 1.41 6.08 4.35
CA ARG A 137 0.20 6.34 5.14
C ARG A 137 0.51 7.21 6.35
N GLY A 138 1.61 6.96 7.05
CA GLY A 138 2.05 7.79 8.18
C GLY A 138 2.33 9.25 7.76
N GLN A 139 2.98 9.45 6.62
CA GLN A 139 3.16 10.79 6.04
C GLN A 139 1.82 11.45 5.74
N LEU A 140 0.90 10.73 5.09
CA LEU A 140 -0.41 11.27 4.73
C LEU A 140 -1.26 11.58 5.97
N ALA A 141 -1.22 10.75 7.00
CA ALA A 141 -1.90 10.99 8.27
C ALA A 141 -1.42 12.28 8.95
N ALA A 142 -0.12 12.60 8.83
CA ALA A 142 0.46 13.84 9.33
C ALA A 142 -0.05 15.10 8.59
N TYR A 143 -0.53 14.97 7.35
CA TYR A 143 -1.09 16.08 6.58
C TYR A 143 -2.53 16.43 7.01
N LEU A 144 -3.28 15.49 7.58
CA LEU A 144 -4.71 15.64 7.81
C LEU A 144 -5.04 16.83 8.73
N ARG A 145 -4.43 16.94 9.91
CA ARG A 145 -4.72 18.06 10.81
C ARG A 145 -4.35 19.43 10.26
N PRO A 146 -3.16 19.62 9.67
CA PRO A 146 -2.83 20.89 9.04
C PRO A 146 -3.77 21.32 7.91
N MET A 147 -4.39 20.36 7.18
CA MET A 147 -5.42 20.69 6.18
C MET A 147 -6.83 20.85 6.77
N GLY A 148 -6.98 20.80 8.10
CA GLY A 148 -8.25 20.96 8.79
C GLY A 148 -9.11 19.69 8.88
N SER A 149 -8.52 18.53 8.60
CA SER A 149 -9.20 17.24 8.68
C SER A 149 -8.94 16.50 10.00
N LYS A 150 -9.74 15.48 10.27
CA LYS A 150 -9.57 14.58 11.42
C LYS A 150 -8.62 13.44 11.07
N VAL A 151 -7.81 13.03 12.05
CA VAL A 151 -6.96 11.82 11.93
C VAL A 151 -7.75 10.63 12.43
N PRO A 152 -8.02 9.61 11.57
CA PRO A 152 -8.73 8.41 12.00
C PRO A 152 -7.94 7.58 13.01
N ALA A 153 -8.63 6.75 13.78
CA ALA A 153 -8.03 5.71 14.60
C ALA A 153 -7.42 4.63 13.70
N ILE A 154 -6.12 4.33 13.88
CA ILE A 154 -5.37 3.37 13.06
C ILE A 154 -4.93 2.17 13.90
N TYR A 155 -4.00 2.35 14.84
CA TYR A 155 -3.50 1.30 15.75
C TYR A 155 -3.96 1.52 17.19
N GLY A 156 -4.92 2.34 17.38
CA GLY A 156 -5.45 2.79 18.66
C GLY A 156 -6.25 4.06 18.43
N MET A 157 -6.70 4.68 19.52
CA MET A 157 -7.42 5.96 19.47
C MET A 157 -6.51 7.04 18.88
N SER A 158 -7.13 7.99 18.17
CA SER A 158 -6.52 9.29 17.88
C SER A 158 -7.10 10.36 18.82
N ALA A 159 -6.59 11.59 18.76
CA ALA A 159 -7.23 12.70 19.47
C ALA A 159 -8.58 13.09 18.84
N ASP A 160 -8.89 12.61 17.64
CA ASP A 160 -10.08 12.97 16.87
C ASP A 160 -11.10 11.83 16.80
N GLU A 161 -10.69 10.59 17.08
CA GLU A 161 -11.52 9.39 16.98
C GLU A 161 -11.18 8.38 18.09
N SER A 162 -12.20 7.92 18.82
CA SER A 162 -12.10 6.83 19.81
C SER A 162 -12.40 5.47 19.16
N LEU A 163 -11.85 4.38 19.76
CA LEU A 163 -12.20 3.01 19.41
C LEU A 163 -13.47 2.60 20.16
N VAL A 164 -14.62 3.05 19.77
CA VAL A 164 -15.90 2.57 20.32
C VAL A 164 -16.80 2.14 19.21
#